data_669ee5f861227d44b22a99ad05fe65d4
#
_entry.id   669ee5f861227d44b22a99ad05fe65d4
#
_cell.length_a   1.000
_cell.length_b   1.000
_cell.length_c   1.000
_cell.angle_alpha   90.00
_cell.angle_beta   90.00
_cell.angle_gamma   90.00
#
_symmetry.space_group_name_H-M   'P 1'
#
loop_
_entity.id
_entity.type
_entity.pdbx_description
1 polymer ?
#
loop_
_entity_poly.entity_id
_entity_poly.type
_entity_poly.pdbx_seq_one_letter_code
_entity_poly.pdbx_strand_id
1 'polypeptide(L)'
;GGAYNVLLNSSSKSNAALAATLTILSYMATAVISASEGMHYLHHIFPSFNVIWATFFLLLFFLGITILGISESAIVALVIFVFHMISMLVLVIFSIYFIANNGLDILIQNWKMPLQSGGILKALILGFSAAMLGISGFESSANFVEEQDKGVFPKTLKNMWIAVSVLNPLMAILAISIMPLSEVNEYKNSFLSHMAELTGGKYLATLISINAVTV
;
A
#
# COMPACT_ATOMS: atom_id res chain seq x y z
N GLY A 1 -20.43 -12.91 -3.95
CA GLY A 1 -19.41 -13.41 -3.02
C GLY A 1 -19.17 -12.48 -1.84
N GLY A 2 -18.13 -12.73 -1.09
CA GLY A 2 -17.64 -11.88 -0.02
C GLY A 2 -18.57 -11.69 1.18
N ALA A 3 -18.37 -10.56 1.89
CA ALA A 3 -19.07 -10.26 3.13
C ALA A 3 -20.60 -10.20 2.98
N TYR A 4 -21.10 -9.77 1.82
CA TYR A 4 -22.54 -9.71 1.57
C TYR A 4 -23.19 -11.09 1.67
N ASN A 5 -22.67 -12.09 0.98
CA ASN A 5 -23.23 -13.46 0.98
C ASN A 5 -23.10 -14.12 2.35
N VAL A 6 -21.99 -13.94 3.05
CA VAL A 6 -21.81 -14.45 4.40
C VAL A 6 -22.88 -13.87 5.34
N LEU A 7 -23.09 -12.56 5.31
CA LEU A 7 -24.07 -11.90 6.16
C LEU A 7 -25.51 -12.18 5.74
N LEU A 8 -25.77 -12.37 4.43
CA LEU A 8 -27.10 -12.75 3.95
C LEU A 8 -27.52 -14.13 4.48
N ASN A 9 -26.59 -15.06 4.60
CA ASN A 9 -26.83 -16.42 5.08
C ASN A 9 -26.79 -16.56 6.61
N SER A 10 -26.12 -15.63 7.32
CA SER A 10 -25.92 -15.70 8.78
C SER A 10 -26.67 -14.62 9.58
N SER A 11 -27.30 -13.64 8.90
CA SER A 11 -27.89 -12.47 9.54
C SER A 11 -29.14 -11.99 8.77
N SER A 12 -29.53 -10.73 8.94
CA SER A 12 -30.66 -10.12 8.25
C SER A 12 -30.28 -9.53 6.90
N LYS A 13 -31.27 -9.41 5.97
CA LYS A 13 -31.09 -8.73 4.68
C LYS A 13 -30.61 -7.27 4.84
N SER A 14 -31.06 -6.59 5.92
CA SER A 14 -30.64 -5.22 6.22
C SER A 14 -29.15 -5.15 6.55
N ASN A 15 -28.66 -6.06 7.38
CA ASN A 15 -27.23 -6.12 7.72
C ASN A 15 -26.37 -6.47 6.50
N ALA A 16 -26.83 -7.39 5.64
CA ALA A 16 -26.14 -7.71 4.41
C ALA A 16 -26.10 -6.51 3.44
N ALA A 17 -27.20 -5.77 3.29
CA ALA A 17 -27.26 -4.56 2.46
C ALA A 17 -26.34 -3.45 3.01
N LEU A 18 -26.31 -3.26 4.32
CA LEU A 18 -25.37 -2.31 4.96
C LEU A 18 -23.92 -2.67 4.68
N ALA A 19 -23.57 -3.96 4.83
CA ALA A 19 -22.22 -4.43 4.52
C ALA A 19 -21.84 -4.23 3.06
N ALA A 20 -22.75 -4.51 2.13
CA ALA A 20 -22.52 -4.26 0.71
C ALA A 20 -22.27 -2.77 0.41
N THR A 21 -23.07 -1.88 1.00
CA THR A 21 -22.91 -0.44 0.84
C THR A 21 -21.55 0.04 1.39
N LEU A 22 -21.17 -0.43 2.59
CA LEU A 22 -19.87 -0.10 3.18
C LEU A 22 -18.71 -0.62 2.34
N THR A 23 -18.83 -1.81 1.75
CA THR A 23 -17.83 -2.39 0.85
C THR A 23 -17.66 -1.54 -0.41
N ILE A 24 -18.76 -1.10 -1.03
CA ILE A 24 -18.70 -0.21 -2.21
C ILE A 24 -18.02 1.11 -1.86
N LEU A 25 -18.41 1.73 -0.74
CA LEU A 25 -17.79 2.98 -0.27
C LEU A 25 -16.29 2.80 0.02
N SER A 26 -15.91 1.66 0.60
CA SER A 26 -14.51 1.31 0.84
C SER A 26 -13.72 1.21 -0.48
N TYR A 27 -14.27 0.55 -1.49
CA TYR A 27 -13.60 0.45 -2.79
C TYR A 27 -13.48 1.80 -3.50
N MET A 28 -14.51 2.64 -3.42
CA MET A 28 -14.44 4.01 -3.96
C MET A 28 -13.33 4.82 -3.25
N ALA A 29 -13.27 4.75 -1.92
CA ALA A 29 -12.23 5.42 -1.15
C ALA A 29 -10.84 4.88 -1.51
N THR A 30 -10.67 3.56 -1.61
CA THR A 30 -9.40 2.93 -1.98
C THR A 30 -8.93 3.38 -3.37
N ALA A 31 -9.84 3.42 -4.36
CA ALA A 31 -9.50 3.89 -5.71
C ALA A 31 -8.99 5.34 -5.71
N VAL A 32 -9.67 6.23 -4.97
CA VAL A 32 -9.25 7.64 -4.86
C VAL A 32 -7.91 7.77 -4.14
N ILE A 33 -7.74 7.07 -3.03
CA ILE A 33 -6.50 7.08 -2.24
C ILE A 33 -5.33 6.56 -3.09
N SER A 34 -5.47 5.38 -3.72
CA SER A 34 -4.42 4.80 -4.55
C SER A 34 -4.04 5.71 -5.72
N ALA A 35 -5.02 6.28 -6.43
CA ALA A 35 -4.75 7.23 -7.51
C ALA A 35 -4.05 8.50 -7.00
N SER A 36 -4.45 9.02 -5.85
CA SER A 36 -3.81 10.20 -5.24
C SER A 36 -2.38 9.89 -4.79
N GLU A 37 -2.16 8.77 -4.15
CA GLU A 37 -0.81 8.32 -3.74
C GLU A 37 0.10 8.17 -4.96
N GLY A 38 -0.33 7.47 -6.01
CA GLY A 38 0.43 7.37 -7.26
C GLY A 38 0.82 8.74 -7.82
N MET A 39 -0.12 9.72 -7.81
CA MET A 39 0.18 11.07 -8.28
C MET A 39 1.12 11.85 -7.37
N HIS A 40 1.12 11.60 -6.06
CA HIS A 40 2.12 12.17 -5.14
C HIS A 40 3.52 11.61 -5.41
N TYR A 41 3.65 10.31 -5.68
CA TYR A 41 4.95 9.73 -6.08
C TYR A 41 5.45 10.30 -7.41
N LEU A 42 4.55 10.48 -8.38
CA LEU A 42 4.90 11.12 -9.66
C LEU A 42 5.31 12.59 -9.47
N HIS A 43 4.63 13.32 -8.60
CA HIS A 43 4.95 14.70 -8.26
C HIS A 43 6.34 14.84 -7.61
N HIS A 44 6.79 13.84 -6.90
CA HIS A 44 8.15 13.81 -6.35
C HIS A 44 9.23 13.84 -7.45
N ILE A 45 8.94 13.21 -8.60
CA ILE A 45 9.85 13.22 -9.77
C ILE A 45 9.65 14.50 -10.61
N PHE A 46 8.40 14.90 -10.81
CA PHE A 46 7.97 16.02 -11.66
C PHE A 46 7.13 17.01 -10.87
N PRO A 47 7.72 17.99 -10.17
CA PRO A 47 6.98 18.91 -9.30
C PRO A 47 6.07 19.93 -10.03
N SER A 48 6.01 19.89 -11.36
CA SER A 48 5.36 20.94 -12.18
C SER A 48 3.86 20.82 -12.32
N PHE A 49 3.21 19.73 -11.87
CA PHE A 49 1.77 19.53 -12.03
C PHE A 49 1.00 19.55 -10.69
N ASN A 50 -0.29 19.82 -10.77
CA ASN A 50 -1.17 19.78 -9.60
C ASN A 50 -1.69 18.36 -9.37
N VAL A 51 -1.39 17.79 -8.20
CA VAL A 51 -1.75 16.41 -7.83
C VAL A 51 -3.25 16.16 -7.88
N ILE A 52 -4.07 17.12 -7.42
CA ILE A 52 -5.53 16.96 -7.36
C ILE A 52 -6.12 16.81 -8.78
N TRP A 53 -5.72 17.69 -9.72
CA TRP A 53 -6.16 17.59 -11.10
C TRP A 53 -5.63 16.33 -11.80
N ALA A 54 -4.38 15.96 -11.54
CA ALA A 54 -3.80 14.74 -12.09
C ALA A 54 -4.55 13.49 -11.60
N THR A 55 -4.87 13.41 -10.30
CA THR A 55 -5.69 12.35 -9.73
C THR A 55 -7.08 12.29 -10.37
N PHE A 56 -7.72 13.44 -10.54
CA PHE A 56 -9.04 13.51 -11.18
C PHE A 56 -9.01 12.97 -12.63
N PHE A 57 -8.05 13.41 -13.43
CA PHE A 57 -7.92 12.94 -14.81
C PHE A 57 -7.53 11.46 -14.91
N LEU A 58 -6.72 10.96 -13.98
CA LEU A 58 -6.39 9.55 -13.91
C LEU A 58 -7.64 8.70 -13.63
N LEU A 59 -8.44 9.08 -12.64
CA LEU A 59 -9.70 8.39 -12.34
C LEU A 59 -10.70 8.46 -13.50
N LEU A 60 -10.77 9.60 -14.17
CA LEU A 60 -11.63 9.76 -15.35
C LEU A 60 -11.19 8.87 -16.51
N PHE A 61 -9.88 8.73 -16.70
CA PHE A 61 -9.29 7.84 -17.70
C PHE A 61 -9.65 6.37 -17.41
N PHE A 62 -9.48 5.89 -16.19
CA PHE A 62 -9.87 4.52 -15.81
C PHE A 62 -11.38 4.30 -15.89
N LEU A 63 -12.18 5.30 -15.53
CA LEU A 63 -13.64 5.25 -15.73
C LEU A 63 -13.98 5.04 -17.22
N GLY A 64 -13.32 5.78 -18.11
CA GLY A 64 -13.51 5.63 -19.57
C GLY A 64 -13.16 4.23 -20.06
N ILE A 65 -12.03 3.68 -19.63
CA ILE A 65 -11.60 2.30 -19.97
C ILE A 65 -12.64 1.28 -19.48
N THR A 66 -13.10 1.44 -18.24
CA THR A 66 -14.11 0.54 -17.65
C THR A 66 -15.43 0.57 -18.41
N ILE A 67 -15.91 1.76 -18.82
CA ILE A 67 -17.14 1.92 -19.63
C ILE A 67 -16.98 1.25 -21.01
N LEU A 68 -15.78 1.30 -21.59
CA LEU A 68 -15.48 0.64 -22.87
C LEU A 68 -15.40 -0.90 -22.74
N GLY A 69 -15.52 -1.44 -21.53
CA GLY A 69 -15.48 -2.88 -21.27
C GLY A 69 -14.11 -3.51 -21.47
N ILE A 70 -13.04 -2.71 -21.40
CA ILE A 70 -11.67 -3.22 -21.44
C ILE A 70 -11.38 -3.83 -20.07
N SER A 71 -11.38 -5.14 -20.00
CA SER A 71 -10.95 -5.88 -18.81
C SER A 71 -9.43 -5.98 -18.78
N GLU A 72 -8.85 -5.82 -17.61
CA GLU A 72 -7.40 -6.03 -17.44
C GLU A 72 -7.02 -7.46 -17.78
N SER A 73 -5.96 -7.61 -18.56
CA SER A 73 -5.39 -8.92 -18.82
C SER A 73 -4.70 -9.45 -17.56
N ALA A 74 -4.97 -10.70 -17.18
CA ALA A 74 -4.28 -11.38 -16.08
C ALA A 74 -2.73 -11.36 -16.26
N ILE A 75 -2.27 -11.33 -17.51
CA ILE A 75 -0.84 -11.22 -17.84
C ILE A 75 -0.31 -9.84 -17.45
N VAL A 76 -1.04 -8.77 -17.73
CA VAL A 76 -0.65 -7.39 -17.37
C VAL A 76 -0.58 -7.26 -15.85
N ALA A 77 -1.58 -7.74 -15.14
CA ALA A 77 -1.58 -7.74 -13.67
C ALA A 77 -0.39 -8.53 -13.09
N LEU A 78 -0.07 -9.69 -13.68
CA LEU A 78 1.09 -10.48 -13.27
C LEU A 78 2.42 -9.73 -13.51
N VAL A 79 2.57 -9.07 -14.65
CA VAL A 79 3.77 -8.27 -14.96
C VAL A 79 3.94 -7.13 -13.97
N ILE A 80 2.88 -6.39 -13.67
CA ILE A 80 2.87 -5.31 -12.67
C ILE A 80 3.24 -5.87 -11.29
N PHE A 81 2.64 -6.98 -10.89
CA PHE A 81 2.94 -7.62 -9.61
C PHE A 81 4.40 -8.05 -9.49
N VAL A 82 4.95 -8.70 -10.52
CA VAL A 82 6.37 -9.11 -10.53
C VAL A 82 7.29 -7.90 -10.48
N PHE A 83 6.99 -6.85 -11.25
CA PHE A 83 7.72 -5.59 -11.21
C PHE A 83 7.69 -4.96 -9.81
N HIS A 84 6.53 -4.94 -9.17
CA HIS A 84 6.37 -4.46 -7.80
C HIS A 84 7.24 -5.24 -6.82
N MET A 85 7.16 -6.57 -6.84
CA MET A 85 7.94 -7.43 -5.94
C MET A 85 9.45 -7.24 -6.13
N ILE A 86 9.92 -7.14 -7.37
CA ILE A 86 11.33 -6.88 -7.67
C ILE A 86 11.75 -5.51 -7.15
N SER A 87 10.95 -4.47 -7.39
CA SER A 87 11.23 -3.10 -6.93
C SER A 87 11.33 -3.03 -5.41
N MET A 88 10.43 -3.70 -4.69
CA MET A 88 10.47 -3.77 -3.22
C MET A 88 11.71 -4.52 -2.72
N LEU A 89 12.08 -5.64 -3.36
CA LEU A 89 13.29 -6.39 -3.01
C LEU A 89 14.56 -5.55 -3.23
N VAL A 90 14.63 -4.81 -4.34
CA VAL A 90 15.75 -3.90 -4.62
C VAL A 90 15.83 -2.83 -3.54
N LEU A 91 14.71 -2.21 -3.16
CA LEU A 91 14.68 -1.22 -2.07
C LEU A 91 15.17 -1.83 -0.75
N VAL A 92 14.75 -3.04 -0.39
CA VAL A 92 15.19 -3.76 0.81
C VAL A 92 16.72 -3.96 0.78
N ILE A 93 17.27 -4.42 -0.35
CA ILE A 93 18.72 -4.67 -0.50
C ILE A 93 19.51 -3.37 -0.31
N PHE A 94 19.12 -2.29 -0.99
CA PHE A 94 19.77 -0.98 -0.85
C PHE A 94 19.64 -0.43 0.58
N SER A 95 18.51 -0.63 1.22
CA SER A 95 18.28 -0.20 2.60
C SER A 95 19.17 -0.95 3.59
N ILE A 96 19.29 -2.27 3.44
CA ILE A 96 20.21 -3.08 4.28
C ILE A 96 21.66 -2.67 4.04
N TYR A 97 22.04 -2.47 2.77
CA TYR A 97 23.38 -1.99 2.43
C TYR A 97 23.68 -0.63 3.03
N PHE A 98 22.73 0.30 2.98
CA PHE A 98 22.86 1.62 3.59
C PHE A 98 23.07 1.52 5.10
N ILE A 99 22.26 0.73 5.81
CA ILE A 99 22.38 0.53 7.26
C ILE A 99 23.73 -0.13 7.62
N ALA A 100 24.16 -1.10 6.82
CA ALA A 100 25.45 -1.78 7.05
C ALA A 100 26.65 -0.83 6.96
N ASN A 101 26.59 0.21 6.11
CA ASN A 101 27.66 1.20 5.96
C ASN A 101 27.54 2.39 6.92
N ASN A 102 26.33 2.80 7.29
CA ASN A 102 26.08 4.02 8.08
C ASN A 102 25.75 3.73 9.56
N GLY A 103 25.54 2.46 9.92
CA GLY A 103 25.19 2.06 11.29
C GLY A 103 23.70 2.23 11.61
N LEU A 104 23.38 2.10 12.90
CA LEU A 104 22.02 2.15 13.46
C LEU A 104 21.75 3.41 14.30
N ASP A 105 22.53 4.46 14.13
CA ASP A 105 22.44 5.66 14.96
C ASP A 105 21.06 6.33 14.84
N ILE A 106 20.49 6.38 13.64
CA ILE A 106 19.14 6.91 13.40
C ILE A 106 18.08 6.08 14.15
N LEU A 107 18.17 4.76 14.09
CA LEU A 107 17.26 3.88 14.84
C LEU A 107 17.36 4.12 16.34
N ILE A 108 18.58 4.26 16.88
CA ILE A 108 18.81 4.53 18.30
C ILE A 108 18.25 5.91 18.69
N GLN A 109 18.41 6.91 17.83
CA GLN A 109 17.85 8.24 18.03
C GLN A 109 16.33 8.21 18.04
N ASN A 110 15.71 7.54 17.05
CA ASN A 110 14.27 7.37 16.95
C ASN A 110 13.69 6.63 18.16
N TRP A 111 14.40 5.60 18.66
CA TRP A 111 13.99 4.84 19.84
C TRP A 111 14.00 5.66 21.14
N LYS A 112 14.85 6.66 21.22
CA LYS A 112 14.94 7.57 22.37
C LYS A 112 13.92 8.71 22.34
N MET A 113 13.19 8.88 21.22
CA MET A 113 12.16 9.91 21.13
C MET A 113 11.04 9.65 22.14
N PRO A 114 10.58 10.69 22.86
CA PRO A 114 9.46 10.53 23.79
C PRO A 114 8.19 10.17 23.02
N LEU A 115 7.42 9.25 23.58
CA LEU A 115 6.10 8.92 23.05
C LEU A 115 5.22 10.17 23.04
N GLN A 116 4.49 10.39 21.93
CA GLN A 116 3.51 11.46 21.87
C GLN A 116 2.45 11.30 22.97
N SER A 117 1.86 12.42 23.38
CA SER A 117 0.88 12.50 24.49
C SER A 117 -0.18 11.40 24.44
N GLY A 118 -0.27 10.60 25.50
CA GLY A 118 -1.26 9.52 25.63
C GLY A 118 -0.71 8.15 26.02
N GLY A 119 0.61 8.02 26.17
CA GLY A 119 1.27 6.81 26.67
C GLY A 119 1.30 5.64 25.69
N ILE A 120 1.91 4.55 26.13
CA ILE A 120 2.16 3.32 25.32
C ILE A 120 0.86 2.73 24.79
N LEU A 121 -0.20 2.65 25.59
CA LEU A 121 -1.47 2.03 25.20
C LEU A 121 -2.11 2.77 24.00
N LYS A 122 -2.12 4.10 24.04
CA LYS A 122 -2.65 4.91 22.94
C LYS A 122 -1.80 4.74 21.68
N ALA A 123 -0.46 4.72 21.81
CA ALA A 123 0.46 4.50 20.70
C ALA A 123 0.22 3.12 20.06
N LEU A 124 0.03 2.06 20.86
CA LEU A 124 -0.25 0.72 20.36
C LEU A 124 -1.61 0.66 19.63
N ILE A 125 -2.66 1.25 20.17
CA ILE A 125 -3.99 1.27 19.52
C ILE A 125 -3.94 2.01 18.19
N LEU A 126 -3.33 3.21 18.16
CA LEU A 126 -3.21 3.99 16.94
C LEU A 126 -2.28 3.31 15.91
N GLY A 127 -1.17 2.75 16.36
CA GLY A 127 -0.24 2.00 15.50
C GLY A 127 -0.90 0.75 14.92
N PHE A 128 -1.65 -0.01 15.72
CA PHE A 128 -2.42 -1.15 15.24
C PHE A 128 -3.48 -0.73 14.21
N SER A 129 -4.23 0.34 14.48
CA SER A 129 -5.25 0.85 13.56
C SER A 129 -4.65 1.31 12.24
N ALA A 130 -3.48 1.97 12.28
CA ALA A 130 -2.77 2.37 11.07
C ALA A 130 -2.22 1.16 10.30
N ALA A 131 -1.69 0.15 11.00
CA ALA A 131 -1.17 -1.07 10.38
C ALA A 131 -2.27 -1.88 9.66
N MET A 132 -3.53 -1.77 10.09
CA MET A 132 -4.66 -2.44 9.43
C MET A 132 -4.87 -1.96 7.99
N LEU A 133 -4.46 -0.73 7.64
CA LEU A 133 -4.49 -0.25 6.25
C LEU A 133 -3.57 -1.06 5.33
N GLY A 134 -2.46 -1.58 5.86
CA GLY A 134 -1.52 -2.43 5.11
C GLY A 134 -2.00 -3.87 4.87
N ILE A 135 -3.20 -4.23 5.35
CA ILE A 135 -3.80 -5.56 5.17
C ILE A 135 -4.97 -5.52 4.17
N SER A 136 -5.16 -4.43 3.45
CA SER A 136 -6.20 -4.31 2.42
C SER A 136 -5.95 -5.26 1.23
N GLY A 137 -7.02 -5.63 0.53
CA GLY A 137 -6.95 -6.52 -0.64
C GLY A 137 -7.36 -7.98 -0.39
N PHE A 138 -7.34 -8.47 0.86
CA PHE A 138 -7.81 -9.82 1.19
C PHE A 138 -9.32 -9.98 0.92
N GLU A 139 -10.10 -8.96 1.19
CA GLU A 139 -11.53 -8.89 0.91
C GLU A 139 -11.82 -8.93 -0.60
N SER A 140 -10.97 -8.33 -1.43
CA SER A 140 -11.10 -8.36 -2.88
C SER A 140 -10.98 -9.80 -3.41
N SER A 141 -9.99 -10.56 -2.95
CA SER A 141 -9.84 -11.97 -3.29
C SER A 141 -11.06 -12.81 -2.86
N ALA A 142 -11.68 -12.49 -1.72
CA ALA A 142 -12.88 -13.16 -1.24
C ALA A 142 -14.13 -12.87 -2.09
N ASN A 143 -14.21 -11.70 -2.71
CA ASN A 143 -15.34 -11.35 -3.58
C ASN A 143 -15.37 -12.15 -4.89
N PHE A 144 -14.22 -12.61 -5.36
CA PHE A 144 -14.06 -13.37 -6.59
C PHE A 144 -13.85 -14.88 -6.36
N VAL A 145 -14.14 -15.39 -5.17
CA VAL A 145 -13.93 -16.81 -4.82
C VAL A 145 -14.67 -17.77 -5.72
N GLU A 146 -15.85 -17.38 -6.22
CA GLU A 146 -16.70 -18.18 -7.09
C GLU A 146 -16.14 -18.32 -8.52
N GLU A 147 -15.27 -17.37 -8.94
CA GLU A 147 -14.62 -17.36 -10.24
C GLU A 147 -13.25 -18.05 -10.22
N GLN A 148 -12.79 -18.45 -9.03
CA GLN A 148 -11.50 -19.12 -8.85
C GLN A 148 -11.65 -20.64 -8.90
N ASP A 149 -10.64 -21.33 -9.41
CA ASP A 149 -10.57 -22.78 -9.38
C ASP A 149 -10.57 -23.31 -7.92
N LYS A 150 -11.13 -24.51 -7.75
CA LYS A 150 -11.20 -25.16 -6.43
C LYS A 150 -9.82 -25.28 -5.80
N GLY A 151 -9.69 -24.78 -4.56
CA GLY A 151 -8.46 -24.83 -3.78
C GLY A 151 -7.44 -23.73 -4.09
N VAL A 152 -7.72 -22.82 -5.01
CA VAL A 152 -6.84 -21.64 -5.30
C VAL A 152 -6.99 -20.59 -4.21
N PHE A 153 -8.22 -20.25 -3.81
CA PHE A 153 -8.49 -19.21 -2.83
C PHE A 153 -7.70 -19.35 -1.52
N PRO A 154 -7.68 -20.52 -0.82
CA PRO A 154 -6.88 -20.66 0.40
C PRO A 154 -5.37 -20.49 0.18
N LYS A 155 -4.86 -20.90 -0.99
CA LYS A 155 -3.44 -20.72 -1.35
C LYS A 155 -3.12 -19.24 -1.58
N THR A 156 -4.00 -18.53 -2.27
CA THR A 156 -3.90 -17.08 -2.50
C THR A 156 -3.86 -16.33 -1.17
N LEU A 157 -4.82 -16.58 -0.29
CA LEU A 157 -4.85 -15.96 1.05
C LEU A 157 -3.59 -16.24 1.85
N LYS A 158 -3.10 -17.49 1.84
CA LYS A 158 -1.87 -17.87 2.54
C LYS A 158 -0.65 -17.12 1.98
N ASN A 159 -0.52 -17.03 0.66
CA ASN A 159 0.59 -16.33 0.01
C ASN A 159 0.55 -14.82 0.30
N MET A 160 -0.63 -14.20 0.23
CA MET A 160 -0.83 -12.80 0.59
C MET A 160 -0.45 -12.57 2.06
N TRP A 161 -0.94 -13.42 2.96
CA TRP A 161 -0.63 -13.33 4.38
C TRP A 161 0.87 -13.42 4.66
N ILE A 162 1.59 -14.37 4.04
CA ILE A 162 3.04 -14.50 4.19
C ILE A 162 3.75 -13.25 3.69
N ALA A 163 3.40 -12.78 2.48
CA ALA A 163 4.03 -11.61 1.88
C ALA A 163 3.86 -10.36 2.77
N VAL A 164 2.64 -10.07 3.19
CA VAL A 164 2.32 -8.91 4.03
C VAL A 164 2.97 -9.02 5.41
N SER A 165 2.95 -10.22 6.03
CA SER A 165 3.52 -10.44 7.38
C SER A 165 5.05 -10.32 7.40
N VAL A 166 5.72 -10.49 6.27
CA VAL A 166 7.18 -10.34 6.16
C VAL A 166 7.55 -8.95 5.67
N LEU A 167 6.97 -8.50 4.56
CA LEU A 167 7.39 -7.25 3.91
C LEU A 167 7.00 -6.01 4.71
N ASN A 168 5.78 -5.92 5.25
CA ASN A 168 5.36 -4.71 5.96
C ASN A 168 6.18 -4.44 7.23
N PRO A 169 6.40 -5.41 8.15
CA PRO A 169 7.27 -5.17 9.29
C PRO A 169 8.73 -4.91 8.89
N LEU A 170 9.24 -5.62 7.88
CA LEU A 170 10.59 -5.41 7.37
C LEU A 170 10.76 -3.97 6.86
N MET A 171 9.86 -3.50 6.00
CA MET A 171 9.89 -2.14 5.48
C MET A 171 9.75 -1.10 6.58
N ALA A 172 8.90 -1.32 7.58
CA ALA A 172 8.77 -0.42 8.72
C ALA A 172 10.06 -0.32 9.54
N ILE A 173 10.73 -1.45 9.82
CA ILE A 173 12.00 -1.47 10.55
C ILE A 173 13.10 -0.77 9.75
N LEU A 174 13.21 -1.04 8.46
CA LEU A 174 14.18 -0.39 7.58
C LEU A 174 13.93 1.13 7.53
N ALA A 175 12.69 1.54 7.40
CA ALA A 175 12.31 2.95 7.35
C ALA A 175 12.74 3.73 8.60
N ILE A 176 12.41 3.23 9.80
CA ILE A 176 12.83 3.87 11.06
C ILE A 176 14.34 3.78 11.33
N SER A 177 15.04 2.91 10.61
CA SER A 177 16.51 2.80 10.70
C SER A 177 17.23 3.78 9.76
N ILE A 178 16.54 4.31 8.75
CA ILE A 178 17.10 5.16 7.70
C ILE A 178 16.67 6.62 7.86
N MET A 179 15.44 6.85 8.31
CA MET A 179 14.85 8.19 8.39
C MET A 179 14.58 8.63 9.83
N PRO A 180 14.94 9.87 10.21
CA PRO A 180 14.50 10.45 11.47
C PRO A 180 12.96 10.60 11.49
N LEU A 181 12.33 10.25 12.61
CA LEU A 181 10.88 10.40 12.77
C LEU A 181 10.38 11.84 12.61
N SER A 182 11.25 12.83 12.83
CA SER A 182 10.94 14.25 12.60
C SER A 182 10.64 14.57 11.13
N GLU A 183 11.23 13.83 10.18
CA GLU A 183 11.11 14.06 8.75
C GLU A 183 9.93 13.31 8.12
N VAL A 184 9.39 12.29 8.80
CA VAL A 184 8.31 11.44 8.28
C VAL A 184 7.08 12.24 7.83
N ASN A 185 6.73 13.32 8.55
CA ASN A 185 5.58 14.15 8.19
C ASN A 185 5.79 14.93 6.89
N GLU A 186 7.01 15.32 6.58
CA GLU A 186 7.34 16.07 5.37
C GLU A 186 7.23 15.17 4.13
N TYR A 187 7.70 13.94 4.24
CA TYR A 187 7.76 12.98 3.12
C TYR A 187 6.65 11.92 3.14
N LYS A 188 5.64 12.06 3.98
CA LYS A 188 4.58 11.05 4.16
C LYS A 188 3.91 10.58 2.86
N ASN A 189 3.75 11.48 1.88
CA ASN A 189 3.06 11.21 0.62
C ASN A 189 3.95 10.56 -0.46
N SER A 190 5.28 10.54 -0.25
CA SER A 190 6.26 9.91 -1.15
C SER A 190 7.34 9.16 -0.37
N PHE A 191 6.94 8.58 0.75
CA PHE A 191 7.82 8.04 1.78
C PHE A 191 8.84 7.03 1.25
N LEU A 192 8.38 6.02 0.50
CA LEU A 192 9.27 5.00 -0.05
C LEU A 192 10.22 5.56 -1.12
N SER A 193 9.78 6.56 -1.90
CA SER A 193 10.64 7.22 -2.88
C SER A 193 11.75 8.01 -2.20
N HIS A 194 11.43 8.74 -1.11
CA HIS A 194 12.45 9.45 -0.34
C HIS A 194 13.42 8.48 0.35
N MET A 195 12.92 7.39 0.94
CA MET A 195 13.77 6.32 1.48
C MET A 195 14.70 5.73 0.40
N ALA A 196 14.20 5.54 -0.82
CA ALA A 196 14.99 5.09 -1.96
C ALA A 196 16.05 6.10 -2.37
N GLU A 197 15.74 7.41 -2.33
CA GLU A 197 16.69 8.48 -2.62
C GLU A 197 17.85 8.48 -1.63
N LEU A 198 17.57 8.33 -0.35
CA LEU A 198 18.58 8.25 0.71
C LEU A 198 19.51 7.03 0.57
N THR A 199 18.97 5.90 0.14
CA THR A 199 19.69 4.61 0.13
C THR A 199 20.37 4.29 -1.20
N GLY A 200 19.80 4.70 -2.34
CA GLY A 200 20.28 4.36 -3.68
C GLY A 200 20.27 5.54 -4.66
N GLY A 201 19.96 6.76 -4.16
CA GLY A 201 19.97 7.98 -4.96
C GLY A 201 18.77 8.10 -5.92
N LYS A 202 18.84 9.10 -6.80
CA LYS A 202 17.72 9.48 -7.69
C LYS A 202 17.22 8.35 -8.59
N TYR A 203 18.08 7.46 -9.05
CA TYR A 203 17.67 6.35 -9.93
C TYR A 203 16.77 5.37 -9.20
N LEU A 204 17.11 5.01 -7.95
CA LEU A 204 16.27 4.14 -7.15
C LEU A 204 14.96 4.83 -6.75
N ALA A 205 14.99 6.11 -6.38
CA ALA A 205 13.80 6.91 -6.11
C ALA A 205 12.85 6.95 -7.31
N THR A 206 13.38 7.15 -8.52
CA THR A 206 12.59 7.12 -9.76
C THR A 206 11.96 5.74 -10.00
N LEU A 207 12.71 4.66 -9.82
CA LEU A 207 12.20 3.29 -9.94
C LEU A 207 11.02 3.05 -8.97
N ILE A 208 11.18 3.43 -7.71
CA ILE A 208 10.13 3.25 -6.68
C ILE A 208 8.92 4.15 -6.97
N SER A 209 9.12 5.38 -7.45
CA SER A 209 8.00 6.25 -7.85
C SER A 209 7.23 5.70 -9.05
N ILE A 210 7.92 5.20 -10.08
CA ILE A 210 7.26 4.53 -11.21
C ILE A 210 6.50 3.30 -10.74
N ASN A 211 7.09 2.50 -9.86
CA ASN A 211 6.43 1.35 -9.27
C ASN A 211 5.14 1.75 -8.52
N ALA A 212 5.17 2.80 -7.71
CA ALA A 212 4.01 3.28 -6.97
C ALA A 212 2.87 3.81 -7.88
N VAL A 213 3.21 4.30 -9.07
CA VAL A 213 2.21 4.75 -10.07
C VAL A 213 1.60 3.58 -10.84
N THR A 214 2.34 2.48 -11.00
CA THR A 214 1.88 1.33 -11.80
C THR A 214 1.08 0.30 -11.02
N VAL A 215 1.21 0.28 -9.69
CA VAL A 215 0.51 -0.62 -8.77
C VAL A 215 -0.78 0.01 -8.26
#